data_dc49f6204372d3cc405264f9f6e7746b
#
_entry.id   dc49f6204372d3cc405264f9f6e7746b
#
_cell.length_a   1.000
_cell.length_b   1.000
_cell.length_c   1.000
_cell.angle_alpha   90.00
_cell.angle_beta   90.00
_cell.angle_gamma   90.00
#
_symmetry.space_group_name_H-M   'P 1'
#
loop_
_entity.id
_entity.type
_entity.pdbx_description
1 polymer ?
#
loop_
_entity_poly.entity_id
_entity_poly.type
_entity_poly.pdbx_seq_one_letter_code
_entity_poly.pdbx_strand_id
1 'polypeptide(L)' 'MQDRSKPTAAQLDYARKLLQEAGYDRYDVLDLYGKDFDMLTRGEMARLIDDMRGELGYE' A
#
# COMPACT_ATOMS: atom_id res chain seq x y z
N MET A 1 15.88 10.48 4.87
CA MET A 1 16.16 9.94 3.53
C MET A 1 15.07 8.97 3.14
N GLN A 2 14.54 9.09 1.94
CA GLN A 2 13.46 8.21 1.49
C GLN A 2 14.02 6.85 1.07
N ASP A 3 13.36 5.81 1.48
CA ASP A 3 13.71 4.45 1.06
C ASP A 3 13.08 4.19 -0.31
N ARG A 4 13.93 4.09 -1.33
CA ARG A 4 13.50 3.85 -2.72
C ARG A 4 13.61 2.39 -3.13
N SER A 5 13.92 1.52 -2.18
CA SER A 5 13.98 0.08 -2.46
C SER A 5 12.60 -0.44 -2.84
N LYS A 6 12.59 -1.55 -3.56
CA LYS A 6 11.33 -2.20 -3.89
C LYS A 6 10.74 -2.83 -2.63
N PRO A 7 9.40 -2.88 -2.54
CA PRO A 7 8.74 -3.54 -1.42
C PRO A 7 9.12 -5.02 -1.36
N THR A 8 9.10 -5.59 -0.17
CA THR A 8 9.30 -7.03 0.00
C THR A 8 8.05 -7.78 -0.47
N ALA A 9 8.21 -9.07 -0.79
CA ALA A 9 7.07 -9.91 -1.15
C ALA A 9 6.02 -9.93 -0.04
N ALA A 10 6.48 -9.98 1.21
CA ALA A 10 5.57 -9.96 2.35
C ALA A 10 4.77 -8.65 2.42
N GLN A 11 5.43 -7.51 2.15
CA GLN A 11 4.74 -6.22 2.12
C GLN A 11 3.69 -6.19 1.01
N LEU A 12 4.04 -6.67 -0.18
CA LEU A 12 3.11 -6.69 -1.32
C LEU A 12 1.88 -7.53 -1.01
N ASP A 13 2.08 -8.73 -0.49
CA ASP A 13 0.97 -9.63 -0.16
C ASP A 13 0.06 -9.04 0.90
N TYR A 14 0.65 -8.49 1.95
CA TYR A 14 -0.10 -7.89 3.04
C TYR A 14 -0.89 -6.67 2.56
N ALA A 15 -0.23 -5.80 1.78
CA ALA A 15 -0.89 -4.62 1.24
C ALA A 15 -2.07 -4.98 0.35
N ARG A 16 -1.91 -5.98 -0.51
CA ARG A 16 -3.03 -6.45 -1.35
C ARG A 16 -4.21 -6.93 -0.53
N LYS A 17 -3.91 -7.69 0.51
CA LYS A 17 -4.95 -8.21 1.40
C LYS A 17 -5.71 -7.06 2.06
N LEU A 18 -4.99 -6.07 2.56
CA LEU A 18 -5.62 -4.91 3.20
C LEU A 18 -6.46 -4.11 2.21
N LEU A 19 -5.97 -3.91 0.99
CA LEU A 19 -6.72 -3.20 -0.03
C LEU A 19 -8.03 -3.93 -0.36
N GLN A 20 -7.98 -5.25 -0.48
CA GLN A 20 -9.18 -6.04 -0.73
C GLN A 20 -10.18 -5.92 0.40
N GLU A 21 -9.72 -5.98 1.64
CA GLU A 21 -10.59 -5.85 2.81
C GLU A 21 -11.22 -4.46 2.88
N ALA A 22 -10.49 -3.44 2.48
CA ALA A 22 -10.98 -2.05 2.48
C ALA A 22 -11.83 -1.73 1.25
N GLY A 23 -11.89 -2.62 0.26
CA GLY A 23 -12.66 -2.41 -0.96
C GLY A 23 -11.98 -1.48 -1.96
N TYR A 24 -10.66 -1.38 -1.90
CA TYR A 24 -9.88 -0.55 -2.82
C TYR A 24 -9.31 -1.39 -3.95
N ASP A 25 -9.30 -0.82 -5.16
CA ASP A 25 -8.68 -1.46 -6.31
C ASP A 25 -7.42 -0.69 -6.73
N ARG A 26 -6.79 -1.13 -7.82
CA ARG A 26 -5.56 -0.49 -8.30
C ARG A 26 -5.78 0.96 -8.73
N TYR A 27 -6.96 1.29 -9.20
CA TYR A 27 -7.27 2.66 -9.62
C TYR A 27 -7.36 3.59 -8.41
N ASP A 28 -7.87 3.08 -7.31
CA ASP A 28 -7.90 3.84 -6.06
C ASP A 28 -6.48 4.13 -5.58
N VAL A 29 -5.58 3.16 -5.67
CA VAL A 29 -4.17 3.34 -5.31
C VAL A 29 -3.52 4.39 -6.18
N LEU A 30 -3.75 4.31 -7.48
CA LEU A 30 -3.21 5.30 -8.43
C LEU A 30 -3.70 6.70 -8.09
N ASP A 31 -4.96 6.83 -7.75
CA ASP A 31 -5.59 8.11 -7.42
C ASP A 31 -5.04 8.69 -6.11
N LEU A 32 -4.89 7.85 -5.10
CA LEU A 32 -4.45 8.29 -3.77
C LEU A 32 -2.95 8.55 -3.70
N TYR A 33 -2.14 7.76 -4.38
CA TYR A 33 -0.69 7.80 -4.25
C TYR A 33 0.02 8.29 -5.51
N GLY A 34 -0.72 8.48 -6.61
CA GLY A 34 -0.16 8.98 -7.86
C GLY A 34 0.66 7.97 -8.64
N LYS A 35 0.67 6.71 -8.21
CA LYS A 35 1.43 5.63 -8.85
C LYS A 35 0.66 4.33 -8.79
N ASP A 36 0.92 3.45 -9.76
CA ASP A 36 0.42 2.09 -9.71
C ASP A 36 0.97 1.37 -8.47
N PHE A 37 0.18 0.45 -7.96
CA PHE A 37 0.56 -0.38 -6.80
C PHE A 37 1.95 -1.01 -6.99
N ASP A 38 2.22 -1.55 -8.18
CA ASP A 38 3.48 -2.23 -8.46
C ASP A 38 4.67 -1.27 -8.57
N MET A 39 4.41 0.03 -8.66
CA MET A 39 5.44 1.05 -8.79
C MET A 39 5.78 1.74 -7.47
N LEU A 40 5.11 1.38 -6.41
CA LEU A 40 5.36 1.98 -5.09
C LEU A 40 6.69 1.49 -4.53
N THR A 41 7.42 2.40 -3.89
CA THR A 41 8.64 2.04 -3.17
C THR A 41 8.29 1.38 -1.84
N ARG A 42 9.31 0.82 -1.16
CA ARG A 42 9.13 0.22 0.16
C ARG A 42 8.53 1.21 1.15
N GLY A 43 9.05 2.44 1.17
CA GLY A 43 8.53 3.48 2.06
C GLY A 43 7.10 3.85 1.75
N GLU A 44 6.78 3.98 0.46
CA GLU A 44 5.42 4.28 0.02
C GLU A 44 4.46 3.12 0.34
N MET A 45 4.94 1.89 0.16
CA MET A 45 4.15 0.71 0.49
C MET A 45 3.87 0.62 1.99
N ALA A 46 4.86 0.93 2.81
CA ALA A 46 4.68 0.97 4.27
C ALA A 46 3.61 1.98 4.66
N ARG A 47 3.61 3.14 4.03
CA ARG A 47 2.61 4.17 4.26
C ARG A 47 1.21 3.70 3.85
N LEU A 48 1.11 3.05 2.70
CA LEU A 48 -0.16 2.50 2.23
C LEU A 48 -0.69 1.48 3.25
N ILE A 49 0.17 0.61 3.74
CA ILE A 49 -0.21 -0.38 4.74
C ILE A 49 -0.75 0.30 6.01
N ASP A 50 -0.05 1.32 6.49
CA ASP A 50 -0.49 2.08 7.66
C ASP A 50 -1.84 2.75 7.41
N ASP A 51 -2.00 3.38 6.25
CA ASP A 51 -3.25 4.04 5.88
C ASP A 51 -4.41 3.05 5.86
N MET A 52 -4.20 1.88 5.27
CA MET A 52 -5.23 0.86 5.18
C MET A 52 -5.56 0.27 6.55
N ARG A 53 -4.56 0.08 7.40
CA ARG A 53 -4.79 -0.39 8.77
C ARG A 53 -5.64 0.61 9.55
N GLY A 54 -5.36 1.90 9.39
CA GLY A 54 -6.18 2.94 9.99
C GLY A 54 -7.60 2.93 9.46
N GLU A 55 -7.76 2.75 8.15
CA GLU A 55 -9.08 2.68 7.50
C GLU A 55 -9.90 1.49 8.00
N LEU A 56 -9.24 0.36 8.21
CA LEU A 56 -9.90 -0.88 8.67
C LEU A 56 -10.01 -0.96 10.19
N GLY A 57 -9.40 -0.04 10.91
CA GLY A 57 -9.42 -0.04 12.37
C GLY A 57 -8.42 -1.01 13.00
N TYR A 58 -7.41 -1.43 12.28
CA TYR A 58 -6.35 -2.30 12.80
C TYR A 58 -5.26 -1.43 13.43
N GLU A 59 -5.21 -1.41 14.72
CA GLU A 59 -4.16 -0.66 15.42
C GLU A 59 -3.44 -1.52 16.42
#